data_3a5aab104492f6dae84dabbc34b3ba25
#
_entry.id   3a5aab104492f6dae84dabbc34b3ba25
#
_cell.length_a   1.000
_cell.length_b   1.000
_cell.length_c   1.000
_cell.angle_alpha   90.00
_cell.angle_beta   90.00
_cell.angle_gamma   90.00
#
_symmetry.space_group_name_H-M   'P 1'
#
loop_
_entity.id
_entity.type
_entity.pdbx_description
1 polymer ?
#
loop_
_entity_poly.entity_id
_entity_poly.type
_entity_poly.pdbx_seq_one_letter_code
_entity_poly.pdbx_strand_id
1 'polypeptide(L)'
;MEIIPEIDFPAHSLAFTRYKPELASKKYGKDHLDLFNPETYTFLDALLKEYLSGDEPVFSGKYMHIGTDEYANEDKQVVEKFRYLTDRYIKYVEKFGKKAMIWGQQTHAKGTTPIKVKDVTMQIWNNNYANPHSMDSLGYDIISIPDWQVYIVPKAGYYQDYLDIKKLYQNWTPAHIGDVVFPEGHRSIKGGMFAVWNDHIGNGISAQDVHYRFFPALQTLSAKTWSGISTSFSFEQFDSLRKTLDEAPGLNVAGYYPQGTILKQAQVNRGDHMPIDQVGWDYEVAFDIDYASEEKGTILFSSDDATFYLSDPINGLIGFSRDGYLYNFGYQLLPGEKVNMKIRGDRTETSLWVNGQMVSRLNVLKLRNVDYNQMHYFRTLVFPLMKAGSSFKSKVTNLLVTSQPLPTKPQPMAASSKP
;
A
#
# COMPACT_ATOMS: atom_id res chain seq x y z
N MET A 1 19.40 2.93 7.73
CA MET A 1 18.45 2.20 6.86
C MET A 1 19.18 1.91 5.56
N GLU A 2 19.08 0.69 5.03
CA GLU A 2 19.62 0.33 3.72
C GLU A 2 18.45 0.14 2.74
N ILE A 3 18.58 0.71 1.55
CA ILE A 3 17.62 0.48 0.45
C ILE A 3 18.14 -0.71 -0.36
N ILE A 4 17.33 -1.74 -0.51
CA ILE A 4 17.63 -2.92 -1.31
C ILE A 4 16.84 -2.79 -2.61
N PRO A 5 17.51 -2.49 -3.75
CA PRO A 5 16.83 -2.43 -5.02
C PRO A 5 16.42 -3.82 -5.49
N GLU A 6 15.28 -3.90 -6.18
CA GLU A 6 14.81 -5.09 -6.85
C GLU A 6 14.59 -4.83 -8.32
N ILE A 7 15.12 -5.73 -9.15
CA ILE A 7 14.78 -5.85 -10.57
C ILE A 7 14.30 -7.27 -10.75
N ASP A 8 12.99 -7.44 -10.84
CA ASP A 8 12.38 -8.76 -10.93
C ASP A 8 12.37 -9.31 -12.34
N PHE A 9 12.87 -10.54 -12.48
CA PHE A 9 12.87 -11.34 -13.69
C PHE A 9 13.04 -12.82 -13.33
N PRO A 10 12.66 -13.78 -14.20
CA PRO A 10 12.20 -13.65 -15.58
C PRO A 10 10.68 -13.55 -15.74
N ALA A 11 9.88 -13.75 -14.69
CA ALA A 11 8.48 -13.35 -14.63
C ALA A 11 8.35 -11.86 -14.23
N HIS A 12 7.14 -11.34 -14.09
CA HIS A 12 6.86 -9.93 -13.74
C HIS A 12 7.58 -8.89 -14.62
N SER A 13 8.02 -9.31 -15.80
CA SER A 13 8.89 -8.56 -16.71
C SER A 13 8.15 -7.72 -17.75
N LEU A 14 6.88 -7.38 -17.52
CA LEU A 14 6.05 -6.67 -18.50
C LEU A 14 6.65 -5.32 -18.93
N ALA A 15 7.34 -4.61 -18.04
CA ALA A 15 8.02 -3.36 -18.37
C ALA A 15 9.13 -3.59 -19.41
N PHE A 16 9.90 -4.64 -19.26
CA PHE A 16 10.99 -4.99 -20.18
C PHE A 16 10.47 -5.44 -21.54
N THR A 17 9.43 -6.26 -21.56
CA THR A 17 8.83 -6.75 -22.80
C THR A 17 7.98 -5.69 -23.52
N ARG A 18 7.52 -4.64 -22.83
CA ARG A 18 6.95 -3.47 -23.49
C ARG A 18 8.02 -2.62 -24.19
N TYR A 19 9.21 -2.53 -23.58
CA TYR A 19 10.36 -1.83 -24.19
C TYR A 19 10.98 -2.62 -25.33
N LYS A 20 11.13 -3.96 -25.14
CA LYS A 20 11.68 -4.90 -26.14
C LYS A 20 10.75 -6.11 -26.29
N PRO A 21 9.73 -6.04 -27.15
CA PRO A 21 8.73 -7.10 -27.31
C PRO A 21 9.31 -8.46 -27.72
N GLU A 22 10.46 -8.48 -28.38
CA GLU A 22 11.16 -9.67 -28.80
C GLU A 22 11.74 -10.52 -27.66
N LEU A 23 11.81 -9.97 -26.44
CA LEU A 23 12.23 -10.68 -25.25
C LEU A 23 11.10 -11.49 -24.60
N ALA A 24 9.85 -11.24 -25.00
CA ALA A 24 8.69 -11.89 -24.41
C ALA A 24 8.61 -13.38 -24.77
N SER A 25 8.28 -14.20 -23.79
CA SER A 25 7.97 -15.62 -24.02
C SER A 25 6.69 -15.74 -24.86
N LYS A 26 6.79 -16.43 -26.01
CA LYS A 26 5.63 -16.72 -26.86
C LYS A 26 4.67 -17.73 -26.20
N LYS A 27 5.19 -18.56 -25.28
CA LYS A 27 4.44 -19.64 -24.64
C LYS A 27 3.78 -19.18 -23.32
N TYR A 28 4.47 -18.37 -22.53
CA TYR A 28 4.07 -18.07 -21.15
C TYR A 28 3.50 -16.66 -20.96
N GLY A 29 3.53 -15.82 -21.98
CA GLY A 29 2.90 -14.50 -21.96
C GLY A 29 3.88 -13.35 -21.98
N LYS A 30 3.30 -12.14 -22.05
CA LYS A 30 4.08 -10.91 -22.24
C LYS A 30 4.84 -10.47 -20.99
N ASP A 31 4.46 -10.95 -19.84
CA ASP A 31 5.08 -10.67 -18.55
C ASP A 31 6.24 -11.62 -18.20
N HIS A 32 6.52 -12.58 -19.09
CA HIS A 32 7.60 -13.56 -18.95
C HIS A 32 8.67 -13.35 -20.03
N LEU A 33 9.95 -13.29 -19.63
CA LEU A 33 11.07 -13.30 -20.56
C LEU A 33 11.28 -14.69 -21.17
N ASP A 34 11.66 -14.75 -22.44
CA ASP A 34 12.02 -16.01 -23.08
C ASP A 34 13.42 -16.47 -22.63
N LEU A 35 13.46 -17.53 -21.85
CA LEU A 35 14.71 -18.09 -21.30
C LEU A 35 15.63 -18.72 -22.34
N PHE A 36 15.11 -19.02 -23.53
CA PHE A 36 15.88 -19.61 -24.64
C PHE A 36 16.39 -18.56 -25.63
N ASN A 37 15.95 -17.32 -25.51
CA ASN A 37 16.42 -16.20 -26.31
C ASN A 37 17.75 -15.65 -25.74
N PRO A 38 18.89 -15.70 -26.48
CA PRO A 38 20.15 -15.12 -26.02
C PRO A 38 20.07 -13.62 -25.71
N GLU A 39 19.22 -12.90 -26.42
CA GLU A 39 19.03 -11.45 -26.21
C GLU A 39 18.46 -11.13 -24.81
N THR A 40 17.72 -12.06 -24.20
CA THR A 40 17.27 -11.92 -22.82
C THR A 40 18.47 -11.73 -21.88
N TYR A 41 19.51 -12.52 -22.05
CA TYR A 41 20.72 -12.44 -21.20
C TYR A 41 21.54 -11.20 -21.52
N THR A 42 21.67 -10.86 -22.80
CA THR A 42 22.34 -9.62 -23.23
C THR A 42 21.69 -8.40 -22.62
N PHE A 43 20.36 -8.33 -22.64
CA PHE A 43 19.58 -7.26 -22.08
C PHE A 43 19.75 -7.16 -20.56
N LEU A 44 19.56 -8.28 -19.83
CA LEU A 44 19.69 -8.31 -18.37
C LEU A 44 21.10 -7.99 -17.89
N ASP A 45 22.13 -8.48 -18.60
CA ASP A 45 23.53 -8.20 -18.31
C ASP A 45 23.82 -6.68 -18.45
N ALA A 46 23.32 -6.06 -19.54
CA ALA A 46 23.47 -4.62 -19.77
C ALA A 46 22.75 -3.79 -18.70
N LEU A 47 21.50 -4.14 -18.40
CA LEU A 47 20.66 -3.48 -17.41
C LEU A 47 21.32 -3.52 -16.02
N LEU A 48 21.68 -4.69 -15.52
CA LEU A 48 22.31 -4.83 -14.22
C LEU A 48 23.68 -4.13 -14.16
N LYS A 49 24.47 -4.22 -15.24
CA LYS A 49 25.76 -3.53 -15.33
C LYS A 49 25.58 -2.01 -15.21
N GLU A 50 24.60 -1.43 -15.88
CA GLU A 50 24.33 0.01 -15.84
C GLU A 50 24.14 0.53 -14.41
N TYR A 51 23.36 -0.19 -13.58
CA TYR A 51 23.05 0.24 -12.23
C TYR A 51 24.08 -0.17 -11.17
N LEU A 52 24.89 -1.20 -11.44
CA LEU A 52 25.80 -1.81 -10.47
C LEU A 52 27.28 -1.43 -10.67
N SER A 53 27.67 -0.87 -11.84
CA SER A 53 29.06 -0.59 -12.16
C SER A 53 29.42 0.89 -12.01
N GLY A 54 30.74 1.18 -11.99
CA GLY A 54 31.29 2.52 -11.85
C GLY A 54 31.76 2.81 -10.42
N ASP A 55 32.43 3.97 -10.27
CA ASP A 55 32.96 4.39 -8.96
C ASP A 55 31.83 4.80 -8.00
N GLU A 56 30.73 5.32 -8.54
CA GLU A 56 29.51 5.68 -7.80
C GLU A 56 28.30 5.01 -8.44
N PRO A 57 28.09 3.70 -8.20
CA PRO A 57 26.97 2.98 -8.80
C PRO A 57 25.62 3.48 -8.27
N VAL A 58 24.60 3.50 -9.11
CA VAL A 58 23.23 3.91 -8.71
C VAL A 58 22.74 3.05 -7.54
N PHE A 59 22.96 1.75 -7.60
CA PHE A 59 22.66 0.84 -6.49
C PHE A 59 23.92 0.64 -5.62
N SER A 60 24.13 1.56 -4.70
CA SER A 60 25.31 1.58 -3.84
C SER A 60 25.26 0.59 -2.67
N GLY A 61 24.05 0.14 -2.24
CA GLY A 61 23.84 -0.77 -1.12
C GLY A 61 24.51 -2.13 -1.28
N LYS A 62 24.58 -2.89 -0.20
CA LYS A 62 25.23 -4.19 -0.15
C LYS A 62 24.46 -5.30 -0.84
N TYR A 63 23.13 -5.19 -0.90
CA TYR A 63 22.26 -6.22 -1.42
C TYR A 63 21.67 -5.82 -2.77
N MET A 64 21.37 -6.84 -3.59
CA MET A 64 20.60 -6.71 -4.83
C MET A 64 19.59 -7.83 -4.92
N HIS A 65 18.32 -7.49 -5.03
CA HIS A 65 17.26 -8.46 -5.24
C HIS A 65 17.01 -8.63 -6.75
N ILE A 66 17.02 -9.88 -7.20
CA ILE A 66 16.90 -10.23 -8.62
C ILE A 66 15.58 -10.91 -8.96
N GLY A 67 14.59 -10.83 -8.06
CA GLY A 67 13.26 -11.44 -8.23
C GLY A 67 13.34 -12.96 -8.18
N THR A 68 13.02 -13.60 -9.31
CA THR A 68 13.07 -15.05 -9.55
C THR A 68 11.93 -15.85 -8.93
N ASP A 69 10.71 -15.35 -9.04
CA ASP A 69 9.50 -16.10 -8.68
C ASP A 69 8.53 -16.26 -9.85
N GLU A 70 7.50 -17.04 -9.61
CA GLU A 70 6.32 -17.25 -10.45
C GLU A 70 6.57 -17.58 -11.94
N TYR A 71 7.74 -18.12 -12.27
CA TYR A 71 7.98 -18.59 -13.62
C TYR A 71 7.37 -19.99 -13.83
N ALA A 72 7.00 -20.28 -15.09
CA ALA A 72 6.37 -21.53 -15.50
C ALA A 72 7.23 -22.77 -15.18
N ASN A 73 6.59 -23.86 -14.74
CA ASN A 73 7.26 -25.11 -14.32
C ASN A 73 6.72 -26.40 -14.97
N GLU A 74 5.80 -26.30 -15.93
CA GLU A 74 5.20 -27.48 -16.60
C GLU A 74 6.18 -28.21 -17.49
N ASP A 75 7.25 -27.54 -17.92
CA ASP A 75 8.26 -28.09 -18.85
C ASP A 75 9.62 -28.20 -18.14
N LYS A 76 10.16 -29.40 -18.10
CA LYS A 76 11.46 -29.66 -17.48
C LYS A 76 12.60 -28.81 -18.05
N GLN A 77 12.62 -28.61 -19.37
CA GLN A 77 13.67 -27.79 -19.99
C GLN A 77 13.58 -26.36 -19.57
N VAL A 78 12.36 -25.84 -19.42
CA VAL A 78 12.10 -24.49 -18.90
C VAL A 78 12.54 -24.36 -17.45
N VAL A 79 12.22 -25.34 -16.61
CA VAL A 79 12.68 -25.38 -15.21
C VAL A 79 14.21 -25.37 -15.12
N GLU A 80 14.89 -26.18 -15.91
CA GLU A 80 16.37 -26.23 -15.92
C GLU A 80 16.95 -24.86 -16.40
N LYS A 81 16.34 -24.24 -17.38
CA LYS A 81 16.72 -22.89 -17.85
C LYS A 81 16.46 -21.81 -16.82
N PHE A 82 15.33 -21.86 -16.13
CA PHE A 82 15.03 -20.97 -15.01
C PHE A 82 16.09 -21.10 -13.89
N ARG A 83 16.42 -22.33 -13.51
CA ARG A 83 17.46 -22.61 -12.50
C ARG A 83 18.82 -22.08 -12.94
N TYR A 84 19.18 -22.30 -14.21
CA TYR A 84 20.40 -21.74 -14.79
C TYR A 84 20.42 -20.22 -14.74
N LEU A 85 19.31 -19.55 -15.10
CA LEU A 85 19.20 -18.10 -15.04
C LEU A 85 19.38 -17.59 -13.60
N THR A 86 18.69 -18.19 -12.64
CA THR A 86 18.80 -17.84 -11.21
C THR A 86 20.24 -17.95 -10.73
N ASP A 87 20.89 -19.07 -10.94
CA ASP A 87 22.30 -19.28 -10.56
C ASP A 87 23.24 -18.27 -11.23
N ARG A 88 23.04 -18.04 -12.54
CA ARG A 88 23.83 -17.08 -13.31
C ARG A 88 23.75 -15.69 -12.71
N TYR A 89 22.54 -15.20 -12.40
CA TYR A 89 22.37 -13.82 -11.96
C TYR A 89 22.70 -13.61 -10.47
N ILE A 90 22.57 -14.63 -9.63
CA ILE A 90 23.19 -14.63 -8.31
C ILE A 90 24.71 -14.36 -8.44
N LYS A 91 25.41 -15.13 -9.25
CA LYS A 91 26.84 -14.98 -9.50
C LYS A 91 27.19 -13.68 -10.26
N TYR A 92 26.27 -13.17 -11.06
CA TYR A 92 26.49 -11.93 -11.80
C TYR A 92 26.52 -10.70 -10.89
N VAL A 93 25.54 -10.55 -10.01
CA VAL A 93 25.50 -9.42 -9.07
C VAL A 93 26.65 -9.48 -8.07
N GLU A 94 27.13 -10.66 -7.72
CA GLU A 94 28.32 -10.85 -6.87
C GLU A 94 29.61 -10.29 -7.49
N LYS A 95 29.74 -10.28 -8.83
CA LYS A 95 30.88 -9.65 -9.51
C LYS A 95 31.01 -8.16 -9.22
N PHE A 96 29.90 -7.52 -8.84
CA PHE A 96 29.84 -6.12 -8.43
C PHE A 96 29.88 -5.95 -6.89
N GLY A 97 30.27 -7.00 -6.15
CA GLY A 97 30.37 -6.97 -4.69
C GLY A 97 29.01 -7.01 -3.97
N LYS A 98 27.92 -7.31 -4.65
CA LYS A 98 26.60 -7.39 -4.04
C LYS A 98 26.32 -8.79 -3.48
N LYS A 99 25.49 -8.87 -2.44
CA LYS A 99 24.86 -10.12 -1.99
C LYS A 99 23.50 -10.26 -2.69
N ALA A 100 23.26 -11.42 -3.27
CA ALA A 100 22.00 -11.67 -3.96
C ALA A 100 20.85 -11.94 -2.98
N MET A 101 19.70 -11.36 -3.29
CA MET A 101 18.42 -11.73 -2.70
C MET A 101 17.49 -12.26 -3.79
N ILE A 102 16.67 -13.26 -3.45
CA ILE A 102 15.76 -13.93 -4.38
C ILE A 102 14.42 -14.23 -3.72
N TRP A 103 13.36 -14.27 -4.51
CA TRP A 103 12.11 -14.90 -4.09
C TRP A 103 12.25 -16.42 -4.07
N GLY A 104 11.52 -17.06 -3.17
CA GLY A 104 11.51 -18.51 -3.05
C GLY A 104 10.68 -19.18 -4.15
N GLN A 105 11.35 -19.90 -5.07
CA GLN A 105 10.74 -20.62 -6.19
C GLN A 105 11.23 -22.08 -6.30
N GLN A 106 12.19 -22.50 -5.48
CA GLN A 106 12.98 -23.71 -5.74
C GLN A 106 12.22 -25.01 -5.51
N THR A 107 11.15 -25.00 -4.72
CA THR A 107 10.24 -26.16 -4.59
C THR A 107 9.33 -26.29 -5.83
N HIS A 108 8.81 -25.16 -6.32
CA HIS A 108 7.99 -25.08 -7.51
C HIS A 108 8.81 -25.38 -8.78
N ALA A 109 9.99 -24.82 -8.91
CA ALA A 109 10.96 -25.07 -9.99
C ALA A 109 11.94 -26.19 -9.63
N LYS A 110 11.41 -27.38 -9.27
CA LYS A 110 12.21 -28.54 -8.91
C LYS A 110 12.96 -29.10 -10.13
N GLY A 111 14.29 -29.05 -10.10
CA GLY A 111 15.16 -29.49 -11.19
C GLY A 111 16.54 -29.96 -10.70
N THR A 112 17.43 -30.26 -11.66
CA THR A 112 18.77 -30.79 -11.39
C THR A 112 19.88 -29.76 -11.58
N THR A 113 19.66 -28.71 -12.36
CA THR A 113 20.62 -27.63 -12.53
C THR A 113 20.88 -26.96 -11.15
N PRO A 114 22.13 -26.92 -10.69
CA PRO A 114 22.45 -26.39 -9.37
C PRO A 114 22.21 -24.87 -9.33
N ILE A 115 21.74 -24.40 -8.19
CA ILE A 115 21.64 -22.97 -7.87
C ILE A 115 22.56 -22.70 -6.68
N LYS A 116 23.32 -21.62 -6.73
CA LYS A 116 24.13 -21.19 -5.62
C LYS A 116 23.27 -20.86 -4.39
N VAL A 117 23.71 -21.32 -3.22
CA VAL A 117 23.00 -21.16 -1.95
C VAL A 117 23.78 -20.25 -0.99
N LYS A 118 25.10 -20.48 -0.89
CA LYS A 118 25.95 -19.75 0.07
C LYS A 118 25.91 -18.24 -0.17
N ASP A 119 25.70 -17.48 0.89
CA ASP A 119 25.59 -16.01 0.90
C ASP A 119 24.38 -15.45 0.10
N VAL A 120 23.38 -16.30 -0.15
CA VAL A 120 22.11 -15.91 -0.80
C VAL A 120 21.02 -15.82 0.26
N THR A 121 20.27 -14.71 0.24
CA THR A 121 19.09 -14.53 1.08
C THR A 121 17.84 -14.81 0.27
N MET A 122 17.00 -15.72 0.77
CA MET A 122 15.74 -16.09 0.14
C MET A 122 14.57 -15.52 0.92
N GLN A 123 13.64 -14.86 0.22
CA GLN A 123 12.36 -14.41 0.76
C GLN A 123 11.31 -15.46 0.47
N ILE A 124 10.74 -16.08 1.51
CA ILE A 124 9.71 -17.11 1.36
C ILE A 124 8.34 -16.50 1.61
N TRP A 125 7.57 -16.40 0.53
CA TRP A 125 6.24 -15.84 0.51
C TRP A 125 5.15 -16.92 0.49
N ASN A 126 5.43 -18.08 -0.10
CA ASN A 126 4.49 -19.20 -0.18
C ASN A 126 5.22 -20.53 -0.10
N ASN A 127 4.75 -21.44 0.79
CA ASN A 127 5.41 -22.70 1.08
C ASN A 127 5.36 -23.70 -0.09
N ASN A 128 4.42 -23.54 -1.03
CA ASN A 128 4.36 -24.35 -2.25
C ASN A 128 5.45 -23.94 -3.27
N TYR A 129 5.84 -22.68 -3.25
CA TYR A 129 6.93 -22.17 -4.10
C TYR A 129 8.30 -22.48 -3.50
N ALA A 130 8.45 -22.31 -2.18
CA ALA A 130 9.67 -22.68 -1.48
C ALA A 130 9.35 -23.27 -0.10
N ASN A 131 9.52 -24.58 0.06
CA ASN A 131 9.30 -25.24 1.34
C ASN A 131 10.36 -24.78 2.35
N PRO A 132 9.98 -24.16 3.49
CA PRO A 132 10.94 -23.54 4.41
C PRO A 132 11.97 -24.52 4.97
N HIS A 133 11.56 -25.74 5.37
CA HIS A 133 12.48 -26.75 5.89
C HIS A 133 13.49 -27.21 4.83
N SER A 134 13.05 -27.36 3.58
CA SER A 134 13.95 -27.73 2.49
C SER A 134 14.95 -26.64 2.21
N MET A 135 14.54 -25.36 2.24
CA MET A 135 15.42 -24.23 1.99
C MET A 135 16.42 -24.03 3.14
N ASP A 136 15.99 -24.22 4.38
CA ASP A 136 16.88 -24.26 5.54
C ASP A 136 17.93 -25.37 5.43
N SER A 137 17.50 -26.58 5.07
CA SER A 137 18.40 -27.74 4.91
C SER A 137 19.41 -27.54 3.79
N LEU A 138 19.07 -26.78 2.74
CA LEU A 138 20.01 -26.39 1.68
C LEU A 138 21.02 -25.33 2.15
N GLY A 139 20.69 -24.58 3.20
CA GLY A 139 21.56 -23.57 3.81
C GLY A 139 21.34 -22.13 3.35
N TYR A 140 20.15 -21.81 2.84
CA TYR A 140 19.77 -20.41 2.56
C TYR A 140 19.62 -19.59 3.85
N ASP A 141 19.98 -18.32 3.77
CA ASP A 141 19.47 -17.31 4.71
C ASP A 141 18.04 -16.98 4.32
N ILE A 142 17.10 -16.98 5.28
CA ILE A 142 15.66 -16.89 5.00
C ILE A 142 15.07 -15.64 5.64
N ILE A 143 14.23 -14.93 4.88
CA ILE A 143 13.34 -13.88 5.37
C ILE A 143 11.90 -14.38 5.24
N SER A 144 11.15 -14.29 6.32
CA SER A 144 9.73 -14.64 6.36
C SER A 144 8.89 -13.51 5.79
N ILE A 145 8.10 -13.81 4.77
CA ILE A 145 7.14 -12.88 4.14
C ILE A 145 5.88 -13.61 3.65
N PRO A 146 5.22 -14.42 4.46
CA PRO A 146 4.10 -15.26 4.02
C PRO A 146 2.91 -14.42 3.55
N ASP A 147 2.47 -14.67 2.31
CA ASP A 147 1.47 -13.88 1.58
C ASP A 147 0.15 -13.69 2.35
N TRP A 148 -0.43 -14.78 2.87
CA TRP A 148 -1.68 -14.73 3.62
C TRP A 148 -1.59 -14.03 4.99
N GLN A 149 -0.39 -13.78 5.49
CA GLN A 149 -0.18 -13.18 6.81
C GLN A 149 0.26 -11.72 6.72
N VAL A 150 1.10 -11.37 5.73
CA VAL A 150 1.79 -10.09 5.73
C VAL A 150 1.74 -9.34 4.37
N TYR A 151 0.92 -9.79 3.41
CA TYR A 151 0.68 -9.04 2.18
C TYR A 151 -0.45 -8.05 2.35
N ILE A 152 -0.22 -6.84 1.88
CA ILE A 152 -1.21 -5.78 1.72
C ILE A 152 -1.37 -5.57 0.21
N VAL A 153 -2.57 -5.83 -0.32
CA VAL A 153 -2.89 -5.57 -1.72
C VAL A 153 -4.17 -4.74 -1.77
N PRO A 154 -4.03 -3.41 -1.82
CA PRO A 154 -5.17 -2.51 -1.70
C PRO A 154 -6.27 -2.86 -2.69
N LYS A 155 -7.50 -3.06 -2.19
CA LYS A 155 -8.71 -3.33 -2.95
C LYS A 155 -8.72 -4.65 -3.74
N ALA A 156 -7.75 -5.52 -3.60
CA ALA A 156 -7.62 -6.73 -4.42
C ALA A 156 -8.73 -7.76 -4.20
N GLY A 157 -9.22 -7.91 -2.98
CA GLY A 157 -10.26 -8.88 -2.64
C GLY A 157 -9.77 -10.34 -2.48
N TYR A 158 -8.58 -10.66 -3.00
CA TYR A 158 -7.91 -11.96 -2.85
C TYR A 158 -6.78 -11.95 -1.83
N TYR A 159 -6.29 -10.76 -1.45
CA TYR A 159 -5.40 -10.54 -0.31
C TYR A 159 -5.97 -9.49 0.64
N GLN A 160 -5.28 -9.24 1.74
CA GLN A 160 -5.70 -8.25 2.71
C GLN A 160 -5.52 -6.83 2.17
N ASP A 161 -6.53 -5.99 2.34
CA ASP A 161 -6.44 -4.56 2.06
C ASP A 161 -5.75 -3.82 3.22
N TYR A 162 -6.03 -4.24 4.45
CA TYR A 162 -5.35 -3.83 5.69
C TYR A 162 -4.95 -5.07 6.46
N LEU A 163 -3.75 -5.12 7.01
CA LEU A 163 -3.36 -6.24 7.87
C LEU A 163 -4.16 -6.26 9.15
N ASP A 164 -4.55 -7.47 9.58
CA ASP A 164 -5.03 -7.70 10.93
C ASP A 164 -3.85 -7.59 11.91
N ILE A 165 -3.53 -6.36 12.30
CA ILE A 165 -2.39 -6.08 13.17
C ILE A 165 -2.55 -6.70 14.56
N LYS A 166 -3.78 -6.97 15.02
CA LYS A 166 -4.02 -7.68 16.29
C LYS A 166 -3.59 -9.13 16.18
N LYS A 167 -4.05 -9.83 15.15
CA LYS A 167 -3.66 -11.22 14.88
C LYS A 167 -2.15 -11.33 14.63
N LEU A 168 -1.60 -10.40 13.87
CA LEU A 168 -0.15 -10.32 13.61
C LEU A 168 0.64 -10.16 14.91
N TYR A 169 0.26 -9.20 15.76
CA TYR A 169 0.92 -8.93 17.03
C TYR A 169 0.86 -10.12 17.98
N GLN A 170 -0.27 -10.81 18.05
CA GLN A 170 -0.47 -11.91 18.99
C GLN A 170 0.19 -13.22 18.54
N ASN A 171 0.25 -13.49 17.23
CA ASN A 171 0.52 -14.84 16.74
C ASN A 171 1.70 -14.96 15.79
N TRP A 172 2.23 -13.85 15.26
CA TRP A 172 3.28 -13.91 14.24
C TRP A 172 4.63 -13.43 14.77
N THR A 173 5.69 -14.05 14.31
CA THR A 173 7.09 -13.61 14.41
C THR A 173 7.82 -14.00 13.13
N PRO A 174 9.05 -13.53 12.89
CA PRO A 174 9.85 -13.99 11.75
C PRO A 174 10.04 -15.50 11.66
N ALA A 175 9.89 -16.20 12.79
CA ALA A 175 9.97 -17.66 12.85
C ALA A 175 8.76 -18.37 12.20
N HIS A 176 7.66 -17.64 11.93
CA HIS A 176 6.47 -18.15 11.26
C HIS A 176 6.57 -17.88 9.75
N ILE A 177 6.60 -18.94 8.95
CA ILE A 177 6.65 -18.87 7.48
C ILE A 177 5.47 -19.68 6.95
N GLY A 178 4.33 -19.02 6.73
CA GLY A 178 3.08 -19.70 6.40
C GLY A 178 2.62 -20.62 7.54
N ASP A 179 2.51 -21.91 7.25
CA ASP A 179 2.14 -22.96 8.20
C ASP A 179 3.35 -23.61 8.91
N VAL A 180 4.57 -23.22 8.55
CA VAL A 180 5.81 -23.70 9.16
C VAL A 180 6.27 -22.74 10.25
N VAL A 181 6.62 -23.29 11.43
CA VAL A 181 7.14 -22.53 12.56
C VAL A 181 8.51 -23.08 12.96
N PHE A 182 9.52 -22.23 12.91
CA PHE A 182 10.84 -22.52 13.42
C PHE A 182 10.97 -22.10 14.90
N PRO A 183 11.93 -22.66 15.64
CA PRO A 183 12.30 -22.09 16.95
C PRO A 183 12.71 -20.62 16.80
N GLU A 184 12.34 -19.78 17.76
CA GLU A 184 12.83 -18.39 17.80
C GLU A 184 14.35 -18.35 17.87
N GLY A 185 14.97 -17.45 17.12
CA GLY A 185 16.42 -17.37 17.00
C GLY A 185 17.05 -18.43 16.11
N HIS A 186 16.26 -19.19 15.34
CA HIS A 186 16.80 -20.15 14.38
C HIS A 186 17.77 -19.46 13.40
N ARG A 187 18.96 -20.05 13.24
CA ARG A 187 20.11 -19.38 12.60
C ARG A 187 19.87 -18.93 11.14
N SER A 188 19.07 -19.67 10.39
CA SER A 188 18.77 -19.34 8.99
C SER A 188 17.72 -18.24 8.87
N ILE A 189 16.90 -17.99 9.89
CA ILE A 189 15.87 -16.96 9.87
C ILE A 189 16.51 -15.60 10.20
N LYS A 190 16.62 -14.73 9.20
CA LYS A 190 17.29 -13.41 9.34
C LYS A 190 16.33 -12.29 9.69
N GLY A 191 15.02 -12.50 9.53
CA GLY A 191 14.03 -11.51 9.86
C GLY A 191 12.70 -11.78 9.17
N GLY A 192 11.84 -10.77 9.21
CA GLY A 192 10.54 -10.78 8.54
C GLY A 192 10.30 -9.51 7.77
N MET A 193 9.45 -9.58 6.78
CA MET A 193 8.99 -8.47 5.96
C MET A 193 7.48 -8.50 5.85
N PHE A 194 6.91 -7.41 5.39
CA PHE A 194 5.59 -7.37 4.78
C PHE A 194 5.70 -6.70 3.40
N ALA A 195 4.73 -6.96 2.55
CA ALA A 195 4.68 -6.35 1.22
C ALA A 195 3.44 -5.48 1.04
N VAL A 196 3.58 -4.44 0.23
CA VAL A 196 2.46 -3.66 -0.30
C VAL A 196 2.54 -3.75 -1.81
N TRP A 197 1.61 -4.51 -2.41
CA TRP A 197 1.51 -4.70 -3.86
C TRP A 197 0.37 -3.83 -4.40
N ASN A 198 0.63 -3.13 -5.48
CA ASN A 198 -0.34 -2.20 -6.05
C ASN A 198 -0.93 -2.73 -7.36
N ASP A 199 -1.53 -3.92 -7.29
CA ASP A 199 -2.06 -4.66 -8.45
C ASP A 199 -3.20 -3.93 -9.14
N HIS A 200 -3.93 -3.10 -8.42
CA HIS A 200 -5.06 -2.32 -8.92
C HIS A 200 -4.74 -0.83 -9.02
N ILE A 201 -3.73 -0.48 -9.81
CA ILE A 201 -3.38 0.91 -10.11
C ILE A 201 -4.58 1.63 -10.77
N GLY A 202 -4.80 2.89 -10.38
CA GLY A 202 -5.85 3.74 -10.97
C GLY A 202 -7.20 3.69 -10.25
N ASN A 203 -7.27 3.03 -9.08
CA ASN A 203 -8.47 3.01 -8.24
C ASN A 203 -8.63 4.26 -7.33
N GLY A 204 -7.92 5.35 -7.61
CA GLY A 204 -7.92 6.53 -6.76
C GLY A 204 -7.16 6.33 -5.43
N ILE A 205 -6.21 5.39 -5.40
CA ILE A 205 -5.34 5.17 -4.24
C ILE A 205 -4.22 6.20 -4.28
N SER A 206 -4.17 7.03 -3.26
CA SER A 206 -3.11 8.00 -3.05
C SER A 206 -1.93 7.40 -2.25
N ALA A 207 -0.79 8.08 -2.27
CA ALA A 207 0.34 7.73 -1.40
C ALA A 207 -0.06 7.72 0.09
N GLN A 208 -0.99 8.59 0.49
CA GLN A 208 -1.52 8.63 1.85
C GLN A 208 -2.36 7.40 2.19
N ASP A 209 -3.15 6.89 1.24
CA ASP A 209 -3.94 5.66 1.44
C ASP A 209 -3.03 4.44 1.59
N VAL A 210 -1.92 4.40 0.83
CA VAL A 210 -0.87 3.39 1.01
C VAL A 210 -0.23 3.52 2.40
N HIS A 211 0.08 4.75 2.84
CA HIS A 211 0.66 5.00 4.15
C HIS A 211 -0.24 4.53 5.30
N TYR A 212 -1.54 4.73 5.20
CA TYR A 212 -2.49 4.27 6.22
C TYR A 212 -2.52 2.75 6.37
N ARG A 213 -2.23 2.02 5.31
CA ARG A 213 -2.08 0.55 5.34
C ARG A 213 -0.70 0.14 5.85
N PHE A 214 0.32 0.83 5.36
CA PHE A 214 1.72 0.53 5.61
C PHE A 214 2.14 0.81 7.06
N PHE A 215 1.81 1.98 7.62
CA PHE A 215 2.38 2.43 8.88
C PHE A 215 1.97 1.57 10.09
N PRO A 216 0.71 1.17 10.27
CA PRO A 216 0.33 0.22 11.33
C PRO A 216 1.00 -1.14 11.20
N ALA A 217 1.18 -1.62 9.95
CA ALA A 217 1.88 -2.86 9.67
C ALA A 217 3.35 -2.77 10.05
N LEU A 218 4.04 -1.69 9.65
CA LEU A 218 5.45 -1.43 9.97
C LEU A 218 5.67 -1.39 11.48
N GLN A 219 4.84 -0.65 12.23
CA GLN A 219 4.94 -0.56 13.68
C GLN A 219 4.80 -1.94 14.34
N THR A 220 3.82 -2.73 13.88
CA THR A 220 3.56 -4.07 14.43
C THR A 220 4.69 -5.03 14.10
N LEU A 221 5.12 -5.06 12.84
CA LEU A 221 6.21 -5.93 12.40
C LEU A 221 7.52 -5.61 13.12
N SER A 222 7.82 -4.31 13.28
CA SER A 222 9.01 -3.86 14.01
C SER A 222 9.01 -4.36 15.47
N ALA A 223 7.86 -4.27 16.15
CA ALA A 223 7.75 -4.79 17.50
C ALA A 223 7.97 -6.32 17.55
N LYS A 224 7.43 -7.05 16.59
CA LYS A 224 7.51 -8.52 16.54
C LYS A 224 8.89 -9.03 16.08
N THR A 225 9.55 -8.32 15.20
CA THR A 225 10.94 -8.65 14.80
C THR A 225 11.94 -8.38 15.91
N TRP A 226 11.67 -7.39 16.76
CA TRP A 226 12.52 -7.05 17.90
C TRP A 226 12.30 -7.97 19.11
N SER A 227 11.03 -8.23 19.48
CA SER A 227 10.67 -8.88 20.75
C SER A 227 10.30 -10.35 20.60
N GLY A 228 10.15 -10.89 19.40
CA GLY A 228 9.67 -12.25 19.20
C GLY A 228 8.21 -12.44 19.64
N ILE A 229 7.87 -13.64 20.10
CA ILE A 229 6.50 -13.96 20.55
C ILE A 229 6.18 -13.31 21.90
N SER A 230 7.18 -13.19 22.76
CA SER A 230 7.04 -12.64 24.11
C SER A 230 7.12 -11.12 24.06
N THR A 231 6.00 -10.45 24.19
CA THR A 231 5.93 -8.98 24.24
C THR A 231 5.60 -8.52 25.67
N SER A 232 6.18 -7.38 26.08
CA SER A 232 5.93 -6.79 27.40
C SER A 232 4.55 -6.15 27.53
N PHE A 233 3.83 -5.95 26.40
CA PHE A 233 2.54 -5.26 26.35
C PHE A 233 1.46 -6.18 25.79
N SER A 234 0.22 -6.05 26.31
CA SER A 234 -0.95 -6.57 25.61
C SER A 234 -1.12 -5.86 24.26
N PHE A 235 -1.92 -6.44 23.36
CA PHE A 235 -2.22 -5.75 22.10
C PHE A 235 -2.85 -4.37 22.32
N GLU A 236 -3.77 -4.28 23.28
CA GLU A 236 -4.47 -3.02 23.60
C GLU A 236 -3.52 -1.93 24.10
N GLN A 237 -2.54 -2.31 24.91
CA GLN A 237 -1.47 -1.40 25.34
C GLN A 237 -0.57 -0.98 24.16
N PHE A 238 -0.15 -1.94 23.35
CA PHE A 238 0.64 -1.67 22.15
C PHE A 238 -0.12 -0.77 21.18
N ASP A 239 -1.40 -1.06 20.89
CA ASP A 239 -2.24 -0.28 19.98
C ASP A 239 -2.45 1.16 20.47
N SER A 240 -2.59 1.32 21.78
CA SER A 240 -2.65 2.65 22.40
C SER A 240 -1.34 3.42 22.23
N LEU A 241 -0.20 2.79 22.53
CA LEU A 241 1.12 3.40 22.43
C LEU A 241 1.46 3.77 20.98
N ARG A 242 1.31 2.84 20.02
CA ARG A 242 1.63 3.12 18.62
C ARG A 242 0.85 4.30 18.02
N LYS A 243 -0.39 4.54 18.50
CA LYS A 243 -1.21 5.68 18.07
C LYS A 243 -0.71 7.03 18.61
N THR A 244 0.13 7.01 19.63
CA THR A 244 0.78 8.24 20.16
C THR A 244 2.05 8.61 19.42
N LEU A 245 2.58 7.69 18.60
CA LEU A 245 3.76 7.98 17.77
C LEU A 245 3.34 8.86 16.62
N ASP A 246 4.08 9.94 16.43
CA ASP A 246 3.91 10.78 15.26
C ASP A 246 4.34 10.02 14.00
N GLU A 247 3.75 10.40 12.89
CA GLU A 247 4.15 9.89 11.59
C GLU A 247 5.58 10.36 11.26
N ALA A 248 6.30 9.53 10.53
CA ALA A 248 7.69 9.85 10.18
C ALA A 248 7.78 11.16 9.40
N PRO A 249 8.83 11.96 9.61
CA PRO A 249 9.12 13.12 8.77
C PRO A 249 9.23 12.73 7.30
N GLY A 250 8.76 13.59 6.41
CA GLY A 250 8.81 13.36 4.96
C GLY A 250 7.68 12.50 4.41
N LEU A 251 6.62 12.28 5.18
CA LEU A 251 5.37 11.76 4.63
C LEU A 251 4.88 12.62 3.47
N ASN A 252 4.04 11.99 2.63
CA ASN A 252 3.38 12.70 1.54
C ASN A 252 2.69 13.96 2.07
N VAL A 253 3.31 15.10 1.81
CA VAL A 253 2.80 16.42 2.21
C VAL A 253 1.80 16.99 1.20
N ALA A 254 1.46 16.25 0.15
CA ALA A 254 0.43 16.67 -0.80
C ALA A 254 -0.89 16.87 -0.06
N GLY A 255 -1.45 18.06 -0.16
CA GLY A 255 -2.64 18.43 0.58
C GLY A 255 -2.40 18.87 2.04
N TYR A 256 -1.15 19.01 2.49
CA TYR A 256 -0.80 19.60 3.77
C TYR A 256 -0.51 21.09 3.60
N TYR A 257 -1.22 21.92 4.31
CA TYR A 257 -1.10 23.38 4.23
C TYR A 257 -0.83 23.99 5.60
N PRO A 258 -0.07 25.12 5.66
CA PRO A 258 0.06 25.88 6.89
C PRO A 258 -1.30 26.29 7.45
N GLN A 259 -1.37 26.50 8.76
CA GLN A 259 -2.58 26.97 9.41
C GLN A 259 -3.11 28.26 8.79
N GLY A 260 -4.40 28.31 8.54
CA GLY A 260 -5.09 29.49 8.03
C GLY A 260 -6.00 29.22 6.85
N THR A 261 -6.34 30.27 6.13
CA THR A 261 -7.17 30.19 4.93
C THR A 261 -6.32 29.73 3.73
N ILE A 262 -6.71 28.62 3.12
CA ILE A 262 -6.06 28.03 1.94
C ILE A 262 -6.73 28.56 0.66
N LEU A 263 -8.07 28.57 0.64
CA LEU A 263 -8.88 28.97 -0.51
C LEU A 263 -10.13 29.70 -0.05
N LYS A 264 -10.47 30.78 -0.75
CA LYS A 264 -11.76 31.47 -0.59
C LYS A 264 -12.30 31.83 -1.97
N GLN A 265 -13.55 31.43 -2.23
CA GLN A 265 -14.23 31.69 -3.50
C GLN A 265 -15.69 32.06 -3.25
N ALA A 266 -16.14 33.17 -3.80
CA ALA A 266 -17.49 33.66 -3.56
C ALA A 266 -18.58 32.78 -4.18
N GLN A 267 -18.31 32.23 -5.36
CA GLN A 267 -19.22 31.33 -6.07
C GLN A 267 -18.41 30.24 -6.76
N VAL A 268 -18.88 28.99 -6.69
CA VAL A 268 -18.32 27.85 -7.42
C VAL A 268 -19.17 27.64 -8.68
N ASN A 269 -18.54 27.74 -9.84
CA ASN A 269 -19.19 27.48 -11.12
C ASN A 269 -18.84 26.09 -11.63
N ARG A 270 -19.68 25.57 -12.51
CA ARG A 270 -19.45 24.27 -13.16
C ARG A 270 -18.14 24.29 -13.93
N GLY A 271 -17.31 23.29 -13.70
CA GLY A 271 -16.04 23.13 -14.39
C GLY A 271 -14.92 24.07 -13.93
N ASP A 272 -15.13 24.87 -12.87
CA ASP A 272 -14.07 25.71 -12.29
C ASP A 272 -12.87 24.85 -11.90
N HIS A 273 -11.66 25.33 -12.25
CA HIS A 273 -10.42 24.79 -11.75
C HIS A 273 -9.95 25.57 -10.54
N MET A 274 -9.62 24.86 -9.47
CA MET A 274 -9.14 25.48 -8.25
C MET A 274 -7.61 25.58 -8.27
N PRO A 275 -7.01 26.52 -7.53
CA PRO A 275 -5.54 26.68 -7.46
C PRO A 275 -4.86 25.61 -6.62
N ILE A 276 -5.60 24.67 -6.05
CA ILE A 276 -5.12 23.55 -5.22
C ILE A 276 -5.83 22.27 -5.66
N ASP A 277 -5.11 21.15 -5.62
CA ASP A 277 -5.66 19.86 -6.07
C ASP A 277 -6.50 19.20 -4.98
N GLN A 278 -6.08 19.30 -3.72
CA GLN A 278 -6.71 18.62 -2.60
C GLN A 278 -6.23 19.17 -1.26
N VAL A 279 -6.97 18.86 -0.18
CA VAL A 279 -6.56 19.10 1.20
C VAL A 279 -6.71 17.81 2.01
N GLY A 280 -5.64 17.39 2.69
CA GLY A 280 -5.54 16.03 3.25
C GLY A 280 -5.48 15.94 4.78
N TRP A 281 -5.12 17.06 5.47
CA TRP A 281 -4.81 17.04 6.89
C TRP A 281 -5.45 18.20 7.60
N ASP A 282 -6.04 17.93 8.76
CA ASP A 282 -6.58 18.92 9.69
C ASP A 282 -7.25 20.10 8.96
N TYR A 283 -8.21 19.78 8.11
CA TYR A 283 -8.87 20.73 7.23
C TYR A 283 -10.35 20.97 7.59
N GLU A 284 -10.84 22.10 7.13
CA GLU A 284 -12.27 22.41 7.08
C GLU A 284 -12.60 22.97 5.69
N VAL A 285 -13.57 22.35 5.00
CA VAL A 285 -14.14 22.83 3.75
C VAL A 285 -15.59 23.22 4.02
N ALA A 286 -15.90 24.50 3.93
CA ALA A 286 -17.23 25.05 4.19
C ALA A 286 -17.78 25.76 2.95
N PHE A 287 -19.06 25.63 2.68
CA PHE A 287 -19.77 26.34 1.61
C PHE A 287 -21.25 26.39 1.89
N ASP A 288 -21.94 27.38 1.27
CA ASP A 288 -23.39 27.42 1.25
C ASP A 288 -23.91 26.76 -0.01
N ILE A 289 -24.98 25.98 0.11
CA ILE A 289 -25.64 25.33 -1.01
C ILE A 289 -27.13 25.61 -1.01
N ASP A 290 -27.65 26.07 -2.16
CA ASP A 290 -29.06 26.06 -2.51
C ASP A 290 -29.29 24.84 -3.39
N TYR A 291 -29.78 23.75 -2.76
CA TYR A 291 -29.78 22.43 -3.37
C TYR A 291 -30.91 22.27 -4.36
N ALA A 292 -30.55 22.04 -5.61
CA ALA A 292 -31.48 21.57 -6.63
C ALA A 292 -31.61 20.04 -6.55
N SER A 293 -32.55 19.46 -7.28
CA SER A 293 -32.62 18.01 -7.41
C SER A 293 -31.44 17.51 -8.27
N GLU A 294 -30.52 16.79 -7.66
CA GLU A 294 -29.37 16.22 -8.35
C GLU A 294 -29.57 14.75 -8.71
N GLU A 295 -29.03 14.37 -9.85
CA GLU A 295 -29.02 12.97 -10.28
C GLU A 295 -27.95 12.18 -9.54
N LYS A 296 -28.11 10.85 -9.44
CA LYS A 296 -27.08 9.97 -8.88
C LYS A 296 -25.79 10.08 -9.71
N GLY A 297 -24.67 10.15 -9.02
CA GLY A 297 -23.34 10.37 -9.62
C GLY A 297 -22.99 11.85 -9.82
N THR A 298 -23.80 12.81 -9.30
CA THR A 298 -23.48 14.23 -9.44
C THR A 298 -22.28 14.61 -8.57
N ILE A 299 -21.21 15.01 -9.24
CA ILE A 299 -19.94 15.43 -8.66
C ILE A 299 -20.01 16.92 -8.30
N LEU A 300 -19.55 17.27 -7.08
CA LEU A 300 -19.28 18.68 -6.74
C LEU A 300 -17.80 19.02 -6.94
N PHE A 301 -16.90 18.20 -6.43
CA PHE A 301 -15.45 18.37 -6.58
C PHE A 301 -14.74 17.08 -6.93
N SER A 302 -13.64 17.16 -7.67
CA SER A 302 -12.77 16.03 -7.99
C SER A 302 -11.30 16.43 -7.97
N SER A 303 -10.44 15.46 -7.72
CA SER A 303 -8.99 15.46 -7.95
C SER A 303 -8.62 14.16 -8.67
N ASP A 304 -7.32 13.93 -8.90
CA ASP A 304 -6.86 12.67 -9.49
C ASP A 304 -7.13 11.47 -8.55
N ASP A 305 -7.10 11.70 -7.23
CA ASP A 305 -7.22 10.64 -6.22
C ASP A 305 -8.64 10.44 -5.68
N ALA A 306 -9.52 11.45 -5.78
CA ALA A 306 -10.80 11.43 -5.08
C ALA A 306 -11.90 12.20 -5.82
N THR A 307 -13.15 11.85 -5.50
CA THR A 307 -14.34 12.57 -5.96
C THR A 307 -15.28 12.79 -4.79
N PHE A 308 -15.76 14.02 -4.62
CA PHE A 308 -16.82 14.38 -3.67
C PHE A 308 -18.14 14.57 -4.41
N TYR A 309 -19.17 13.84 -3.96
CA TYR A 309 -20.48 13.83 -4.58
C TYR A 309 -21.52 14.60 -3.77
N LEU A 310 -22.33 15.40 -4.44
CA LEU A 310 -23.62 15.88 -3.91
C LEU A 310 -24.66 14.76 -3.84
N SER A 311 -24.53 13.79 -4.75
CA SER A 311 -25.39 12.62 -4.84
C SER A 311 -24.53 11.46 -5.35
N ASP A 312 -24.19 10.50 -4.51
CA ASP A 312 -23.32 9.39 -4.88
C ASP A 312 -23.97 8.47 -5.93
N PRO A 313 -23.18 7.76 -6.74
CA PRO A 313 -23.71 6.98 -7.88
C PRO A 313 -24.55 5.76 -7.48
N ILE A 314 -24.47 5.30 -6.22
CA ILE A 314 -25.16 4.09 -5.76
C ILE A 314 -26.40 4.46 -4.94
N ASN A 315 -26.23 5.29 -3.91
CA ASN A 315 -27.28 5.55 -2.92
C ASN A 315 -27.95 6.92 -3.10
N GLY A 316 -27.31 7.87 -3.80
CA GLY A 316 -27.78 9.24 -3.92
C GLY A 316 -27.51 10.09 -2.68
N LEU A 317 -26.51 9.74 -1.89
CA LEU A 317 -26.13 10.40 -0.64
C LEU A 317 -24.89 11.29 -0.82
N ILE A 318 -24.68 12.24 0.09
CA ILE A 318 -23.42 13.00 0.16
C ILE A 318 -22.29 12.04 0.48
N GLY A 319 -21.20 12.08 -0.28
CA GLY A 319 -20.09 11.14 -0.05
C GLY A 319 -18.86 11.35 -0.91
N PHE A 320 -17.91 10.42 -0.75
CA PHE A 320 -16.64 10.38 -1.48
C PHE A 320 -16.47 9.07 -2.23
N SER A 321 -15.76 9.11 -3.36
CA SER A 321 -15.14 7.95 -3.98
C SER A 321 -13.64 8.16 -3.98
N ARG A 322 -12.89 7.28 -3.33
CA ARG A 322 -11.44 7.25 -3.32
C ARG A 322 -10.93 5.89 -2.88
N ASP A 323 -9.66 5.61 -3.09
CA ASP A 323 -8.98 4.33 -2.81
C ASP A 323 -9.78 3.07 -3.25
N GLY A 324 -10.59 3.22 -4.28
CA GLY A 324 -11.48 2.18 -4.80
C GLY A 324 -12.75 1.95 -3.98
N TYR A 325 -13.04 2.77 -2.98
CA TYR A 325 -14.23 2.69 -2.13
C TYR A 325 -15.15 3.90 -2.30
N LEU A 326 -16.44 3.66 -2.06
CA LEU A 326 -17.44 4.69 -1.89
C LEU A 326 -17.74 4.86 -0.39
N TYR A 327 -17.47 6.03 0.13
CA TYR A 327 -17.77 6.44 1.50
C TYR A 327 -18.91 7.43 1.47
N ASN A 328 -20.06 7.13 2.05
CA ASN A 328 -21.13 8.11 2.17
C ASN A 328 -21.45 8.42 3.63
N PHE A 329 -21.96 9.63 3.85
CA PHE A 329 -22.31 10.11 5.19
C PHE A 329 -23.67 9.65 5.70
N GLY A 330 -24.40 8.83 4.95
CA GLY A 330 -25.78 8.48 5.30
C GLY A 330 -26.72 9.68 5.31
N TYR A 331 -26.34 10.79 4.66
CA TYR A 331 -27.06 12.05 4.62
C TYR A 331 -27.43 12.43 3.19
N GLN A 332 -28.65 12.89 3.02
CA GLN A 332 -29.18 13.35 1.74
C GLN A 332 -29.75 14.75 1.90
N LEU A 333 -29.45 15.64 0.95
CA LEU A 333 -30.12 16.93 0.83
C LEU A 333 -31.46 16.78 0.11
N LEU A 334 -32.45 17.55 0.53
CA LEU A 334 -33.74 17.59 -0.13
C LEU A 334 -33.82 18.76 -1.11
N PRO A 335 -34.51 18.62 -2.25
CA PRO A 335 -34.68 19.70 -3.23
C PRO A 335 -35.26 20.96 -2.58
N GLY A 336 -34.63 22.12 -2.83
CA GLY A 336 -35.00 23.42 -2.26
C GLY A 336 -34.39 23.72 -0.90
N GLU A 337 -33.63 22.80 -0.29
CA GLU A 337 -32.90 23.11 0.96
C GLU A 337 -31.77 24.11 0.69
N LYS A 338 -31.66 25.06 1.63
CA LYS A 338 -30.56 26.03 1.68
C LYS A 338 -29.81 25.83 2.98
N VAL A 339 -28.63 25.31 2.88
CA VAL A 339 -27.82 24.94 4.05
C VAL A 339 -26.38 25.43 3.94
N ASN A 340 -25.80 25.71 5.10
CA ASN A 340 -24.36 25.78 5.23
C ASN A 340 -23.84 24.36 5.46
N MET A 341 -22.99 23.89 4.56
CA MET A 341 -22.36 22.58 4.63
C MET A 341 -20.89 22.75 4.99
N LYS A 342 -20.40 21.88 5.88
CA LYS A 342 -19.02 21.85 6.27
C LYS A 342 -18.52 20.40 6.33
N ILE A 343 -17.39 20.12 5.71
CA ILE A 343 -16.67 18.87 5.82
C ILE A 343 -15.39 19.15 6.58
N ARG A 344 -15.18 18.44 7.68
CA ARG A 344 -13.99 18.56 8.51
C ARG A 344 -13.25 17.26 8.55
N GLY A 345 -11.97 17.29 8.17
CA GLY A 345 -11.04 16.19 8.35
C GLY A 345 -10.06 16.51 9.47
N ASP A 346 -10.02 15.65 10.48
CA ASP A 346 -9.00 15.71 11.52
C ASP A 346 -8.16 14.42 11.50
N ARG A 347 -7.27 14.21 12.47
CA ARG A 347 -6.38 13.05 12.49
C ARG A 347 -7.09 11.72 12.66
N THR A 348 -8.36 11.71 13.01
CA THR A 348 -9.11 10.50 13.40
C THR A 348 -10.31 10.20 12.54
N GLU A 349 -10.91 11.23 11.93
CA GLU A 349 -12.17 11.07 11.19
C GLU A 349 -12.38 12.19 10.16
N THR A 350 -13.31 11.93 9.25
CA THR A 350 -13.93 12.95 8.39
C THR A 350 -15.37 13.12 8.81
N SER A 351 -15.80 14.33 9.18
CA SER A 351 -17.14 14.61 9.64
C SER A 351 -17.88 15.56 8.71
N LEU A 352 -19.20 15.36 8.59
CA LEU A 352 -20.12 16.23 7.87
C LEU A 352 -20.95 17.05 8.89
N TRP A 353 -20.99 18.35 8.66
CA TRP A 353 -21.76 19.31 9.44
C TRP A 353 -22.73 20.06 8.53
N VAL A 354 -23.95 20.23 8.99
CA VAL A 354 -25.00 20.96 8.30
C VAL A 354 -25.61 21.98 9.26
N ASN A 355 -25.61 23.25 8.85
CA ASN A 355 -26.09 24.38 9.68
C ASN A 355 -25.48 24.39 11.10
N GLY A 356 -24.18 24.07 11.17
CA GLY A 356 -23.44 24.04 12.44
C GLY A 356 -23.63 22.79 13.31
N GLN A 357 -24.44 21.84 12.89
CA GLN A 357 -24.63 20.58 13.60
C GLN A 357 -23.92 19.44 12.88
N MET A 358 -23.18 18.61 13.63
CA MET A 358 -22.56 17.40 13.08
C MET A 358 -23.65 16.35 12.82
N VAL A 359 -23.79 15.96 11.56
CA VAL A 359 -24.80 14.98 11.11
C VAL A 359 -24.23 13.61 10.87
N SER A 360 -22.93 13.50 10.59
CA SER A 360 -22.28 12.21 10.33
C SER A 360 -20.77 12.28 10.48
N ARG A 361 -20.16 11.10 10.65
CA ARG A 361 -18.70 10.91 10.67
C ARG A 361 -18.28 9.63 9.97
N LEU A 362 -17.12 9.66 9.33
CA LEU A 362 -16.49 8.53 8.65
C LEU A 362 -15.13 8.27 9.28
N ASN A 363 -14.99 7.17 9.98
CA ASN A 363 -13.74 6.73 10.61
C ASN A 363 -13.57 5.21 10.60
N VAL A 364 -14.50 4.50 9.97
CA VAL A 364 -14.52 3.04 9.95
C VAL A 364 -14.73 2.55 8.53
N LEU A 365 -13.88 1.60 8.11
CA LEU A 365 -14.00 0.87 6.86
C LEU A 365 -14.36 -0.58 7.15
N LYS A 366 -15.47 -1.06 6.60
CA LYS A 366 -15.85 -2.47 6.61
C LYS A 366 -15.32 -3.12 5.34
N LEU A 367 -14.37 -4.03 5.50
CA LEU A 367 -13.75 -4.76 4.38
C LEU A 367 -14.55 -5.99 3.98
N ARG A 368 -14.37 -6.42 2.74
CA ARG A 368 -15.02 -7.59 2.15
C ARG A 368 -14.15 -8.83 2.08
N ASN A 369 -12.89 -8.76 2.41
CA ASN A 369 -11.99 -9.88 2.21
C ASN A 369 -12.05 -10.91 3.35
N VAL A 370 -11.11 -11.81 3.42
CA VAL A 370 -11.10 -13.11 4.12
C VAL A 370 -11.71 -13.09 5.52
N ASP A 371 -11.57 -11.99 6.23
CA ASP A 371 -12.25 -11.73 7.51
C ASP A 371 -13.43 -10.78 7.27
N TYR A 372 -14.44 -11.25 6.58
CA TYR A 372 -15.57 -10.50 6.01
C TYR A 372 -16.32 -9.55 6.94
N ASN A 373 -16.13 -9.67 8.24
CA ASN A 373 -16.75 -8.80 9.25
C ASN A 373 -15.72 -7.92 9.96
N GLN A 374 -14.48 -7.90 9.50
CA GLN A 374 -13.44 -7.11 10.13
C GLN A 374 -13.67 -5.62 9.86
N MET A 375 -13.63 -4.82 10.92
CA MET A 375 -13.77 -3.38 10.87
C MET A 375 -12.38 -2.76 11.03
N HIS A 376 -11.98 -1.92 10.08
CA HIS A 376 -10.75 -1.15 10.19
C HIS A 376 -11.08 0.31 10.43
N TYR A 377 -10.37 0.91 11.38
CA TYR A 377 -10.42 2.33 11.62
C TYR A 377 -9.39 3.01 10.72
N PHE A 378 -9.82 4.00 9.97
CA PHE A 378 -8.94 4.82 9.15
C PHE A 378 -9.00 6.27 9.61
N ARG A 379 -8.05 7.08 9.16
CA ARG A 379 -7.96 8.50 9.49
C ARG A 379 -8.85 9.32 8.54
N THR A 380 -8.62 10.60 8.47
CA THR A 380 -9.38 11.49 7.60
C THR A 380 -9.22 11.15 6.13
N LEU A 381 -10.29 11.36 5.37
CA LEU A 381 -10.27 11.32 3.92
C LEU A 381 -9.68 12.62 3.37
N VAL A 382 -8.84 12.52 2.35
CA VAL A 382 -8.38 13.69 1.59
C VAL A 382 -9.56 14.27 0.82
N PHE A 383 -9.78 15.58 0.93
CA PHE A 383 -10.88 16.26 0.22
C PHE A 383 -10.40 16.77 -1.14
N PRO A 384 -11.05 16.38 -2.25
CA PRO A 384 -10.67 16.78 -3.60
C PRO A 384 -11.11 18.22 -3.88
N LEU A 385 -10.25 19.00 -4.53
CA LEU A 385 -10.53 20.39 -4.88
C LEU A 385 -10.06 20.81 -6.28
N MET A 386 -9.36 19.96 -7.03
CA MET A 386 -8.74 20.34 -8.30
C MET A 386 -9.76 20.92 -9.30
N LYS A 387 -10.95 20.34 -9.34
CA LYS A 387 -11.98 20.72 -10.32
C LYS A 387 -13.38 20.61 -9.75
N ALA A 388 -14.20 21.63 -10.01
CA ALA A 388 -15.65 21.54 -9.79
C ALA A 388 -16.31 20.70 -10.86
N GLY A 389 -17.34 19.94 -10.49
CA GLY A 389 -18.14 19.12 -11.42
C GLY A 389 -18.78 19.96 -12.53
N SER A 390 -19.04 19.34 -13.66
CA SER A 390 -19.61 20.01 -14.85
C SER A 390 -21.13 19.94 -14.94
N SER A 391 -21.79 19.10 -14.12
CA SER A 391 -23.20 18.74 -14.29
C SER A 391 -24.13 19.09 -13.12
N PHE A 392 -23.60 19.53 -11.97
CA PHE A 392 -24.47 19.88 -10.83
C PHE A 392 -25.39 21.07 -11.15
N LYS A 393 -26.59 21.03 -10.59
CA LYS A 393 -27.66 22.04 -10.81
C LYS A 393 -27.75 23.04 -9.66
N SER A 394 -27.31 22.64 -8.48
CA SER A 394 -27.34 23.42 -7.25
C SER A 394 -26.46 24.68 -7.35
N LYS A 395 -26.83 25.72 -6.62
CA LYS A 395 -26.00 26.92 -6.48
C LYS A 395 -25.09 26.76 -5.27
N VAL A 396 -23.79 26.89 -5.47
CA VAL A 396 -22.76 26.76 -4.42
C VAL A 396 -22.02 28.10 -4.29
N THR A 397 -22.01 28.63 -3.07
CA THR A 397 -21.41 29.94 -2.78
C THR A 397 -20.59 29.89 -1.48
N ASN A 398 -19.80 30.93 -1.26
CA ASN A 398 -19.01 31.12 -0.05
C ASN A 398 -18.08 29.94 0.30
N LEU A 399 -17.47 29.34 -0.73
CA LEU A 399 -16.47 28.29 -0.49
C LEU A 399 -15.31 28.87 0.31
N LEU A 400 -15.05 28.25 1.44
CA LEU A 400 -13.93 28.55 2.32
C LEU A 400 -13.22 27.25 2.70
N VAL A 401 -11.94 27.15 2.39
CA VAL A 401 -11.07 26.03 2.78
C VAL A 401 -10.03 26.57 3.76
N THR A 402 -9.96 25.94 4.92
CA THR A 402 -8.99 26.32 5.96
C THR A 402 -8.22 25.09 6.43
N SER A 403 -6.94 25.27 6.75
CA SER A 403 -6.17 24.32 7.54
C SER A 403 -6.32 24.64 9.01
N GLN A 404 -6.65 23.64 9.82
CA GLN A 404 -6.77 23.75 11.26
C GLN A 404 -5.39 23.55 11.92
N PRO A 405 -5.16 24.08 13.13
CA PRO A 405 -3.95 23.73 13.87
C PRO A 405 -3.96 22.24 14.18
N LEU A 406 -2.79 21.61 14.05
CA LEU A 406 -2.59 20.26 14.55
C LEU A 406 -2.92 20.26 16.05
N PRO A 407 -3.76 19.34 16.55
CA PRO A 407 -4.01 19.24 17.98
C PRO A 407 -2.68 18.99 18.68
N THR A 408 -2.30 19.90 19.57
CA THR A 408 -1.17 19.74 20.45
C THR A 408 -1.44 18.53 21.35
N LYS A 409 -0.74 17.42 21.13
CA LYS A 409 -0.76 16.13 21.85
C LYS A 409 -2.15 15.67 22.35
N PRO A 410 -2.55 14.43 22.12
CA PRO A 410 -3.78 13.91 22.74
C PRO A 410 -3.68 14.13 24.25
N GLN A 411 -4.65 14.82 24.85
CA GLN A 411 -4.80 14.79 26.30
C GLN A 411 -4.97 13.33 26.72
N PRO A 412 -4.24 12.85 27.73
CA PRO A 412 -4.45 11.52 28.25
C PRO A 412 -5.93 11.42 28.62
N MET A 413 -6.61 10.39 28.15
CA MET A 413 -7.97 10.09 28.57
C MET A 413 -7.98 10.08 30.09
N ALA A 414 -8.80 10.96 30.68
CA ALA A 414 -9.03 10.96 32.11
C ALA A 414 -9.38 9.52 32.53
N ALA A 415 -8.61 8.97 33.45
CA ALA A 415 -8.90 7.68 34.00
C ALA A 415 -10.35 7.72 34.52
N SER A 416 -11.22 6.87 33.95
CA SER A 416 -12.58 6.70 34.46
C SER A 416 -12.43 6.24 35.91
N SER A 417 -12.72 7.11 36.86
CA SER A 417 -12.95 6.74 38.24
C SER A 417 -14.14 5.77 38.23
N LYS A 418 -13.84 4.49 38.43
CA LYS A 418 -14.90 3.51 38.76
C LYS A 418 -15.48 3.88 40.13
N PRO A 419 -16.81 3.73 40.32
CA PRO A 419 -17.43 3.76 41.62
C PRO A 419 -17.04 2.53 42.42
#